data_83ed946092c86c388e8c5e192e43f397
#
_entry.id   83ed946092c86c388e8c5e192e43f397
#
_cell.length_a   1.000
_cell.length_b   1.000
_cell.length_c   1.000
_cell.angle_alpha   90.00
_cell.angle_beta   90.00
_cell.angle_gamma   90.00
#
_symmetry.space_group_name_H-M   'P 1'
#
loop_
_entity.id
_entity.type
_entity.pdbx_description
1 polymer ?
#
loop_
_entity_poly.entity_id
_entity_poly.type
_entity_poly.pdbx_seq_one_letter_code
_entity_poly.pdbx_strand_id
1 'polypeptide(L)'
;MFETTLLFKTLTILSTQIAIVFGGTYLFITYARKVAKNGKSFFGYHFRQARNIYNQKLDLVPYPVAQTHFPRFMARKEPVEVVENTLLGPKTKIEHEIIEKFVRNAEERKSALREGYKDQGITNPFLVGMFILWAILLFTLPYIQMAGGMLIGMLAFTLLSLLFVPTLGTLMLEGDDNDGILAMKLTMLITFFTAVIGLYSGIDFANNVALNSFLFFSLIGLILFEISRSFINISRLKVRGVAFFGIFIFIGFLLVDFNYIVKYRNSGNTWDNAFQIAFQLYLDMINLLLEILELMGD
;
A
#
# COMPACT_ATOMS: atom_id res chain seq x y z
N MET A 1 -21.89 31.41 15.47
CA MET A 1 -21.28 30.43 14.56
C MET A 1 -20.08 29.85 15.27
N PHE A 2 -20.08 28.57 15.61
CA PHE A 2 -18.93 27.98 16.29
C PHE A 2 -17.74 27.96 15.32
N GLU A 3 -16.70 28.69 15.67
CA GLU A 3 -15.48 28.72 14.88
C GLU A 3 -14.77 27.35 14.99
N THR A 4 -14.68 26.62 13.89
CA THR A 4 -14.04 25.32 13.88
C THR A 4 -12.53 25.47 14.06
N THR A 5 -11.94 24.69 14.97
CA THR A 5 -10.50 24.74 15.26
C THR A 5 -9.66 24.17 14.10
N LEU A 6 -8.39 24.58 14.01
CA LEU A 6 -7.44 24.02 13.05
C LEU A 6 -7.37 22.49 13.16
N LEU A 7 -7.34 21.96 14.39
CA LEU A 7 -7.35 20.52 14.66
C LEU A 7 -8.58 19.83 14.05
N PHE A 8 -9.78 20.40 14.26
CA PHE A 8 -11.00 19.83 13.71
C PHE A 8 -10.97 19.79 12.17
N LYS A 9 -10.55 20.90 11.53
CA LYS A 9 -10.45 20.98 10.06
C LYS A 9 -9.45 19.94 9.52
N THR A 10 -8.26 19.89 10.12
CA THR A 10 -7.20 18.95 9.73
C THR A 10 -7.65 17.49 9.88
N LEU A 11 -8.22 17.13 11.04
CA LEU A 11 -8.69 15.77 11.28
C LEU A 11 -9.88 15.39 10.39
N THR A 12 -10.75 16.32 10.04
CA THR A 12 -11.86 16.07 9.12
C THR A 12 -11.34 15.71 7.72
N ILE A 13 -10.36 16.46 7.21
CA ILE A 13 -9.75 16.17 5.92
C ILE A 13 -8.98 14.82 5.98
N LEU A 14 -8.09 14.66 6.96
CA LEU A 14 -7.26 13.49 7.13
C LEU A 14 -8.10 12.21 7.27
N SER A 15 -9.07 12.21 8.19
CA SER A 15 -9.91 11.04 8.44
C SER A 15 -10.72 10.63 7.21
N THR A 16 -11.20 11.59 6.43
CA THR A 16 -11.90 11.33 5.17
C THR A 16 -10.97 10.61 4.18
N GLN A 17 -9.76 11.11 3.98
CA GLN A 17 -8.82 10.53 3.02
C GLN A 17 -8.29 9.15 3.47
N ILE A 18 -7.98 9.00 4.76
CA ILE A 18 -7.56 7.71 5.32
C ILE A 18 -8.70 6.68 5.27
N ALA A 19 -9.95 7.09 5.54
CA ALA A 19 -11.11 6.21 5.40
C ALA A 19 -11.29 5.72 3.95
N ILE A 20 -11.05 6.58 2.96
CA ILE A 20 -11.06 6.19 1.53
C ILE A 20 -9.96 5.17 1.26
N VAL A 21 -8.72 5.42 1.69
CA VAL A 21 -7.59 4.52 1.41
C VAL A 21 -7.78 3.20 2.14
N PHE A 22 -7.93 3.21 3.46
CA PHE A 22 -7.98 1.97 4.25
C PHE A 22 -9.28 1.20 4.03
N GLY A 23 -10.43 1.91 4.00
CA GLY A 23 -11.72 1.31 3.70
C GLY A 23 -11.78 0.77 2.26
N GLY A 24 -11.28 1.54 1.31
CA GLY A 24 -11.19 1.13 -0.10
C GLY A 24 -10.27 -0.08 -0.28
N THR A 25 -9.10 -0.09 0.35
CA THR A 25 -8.16 -1.21 0.32
C THR A 25 -8.76 -2.47 0.95
N TYR A 26 -9.44 -2.34 2.09
CA TYR A 26 -10.15 -3.46 2.71
C TYR A 26 -11.24 -4.04 1.79
N LEU A 27 -12.02 -3.17 1.13
CA LEU A 27 -13.02 -3.61 0.15
C LEU A 27 -12.37 -4.27 -1.07
N PHE A 28 -11.25 -3.72 -1.56
CA PHE A 28 -10.48 -4.29 -2.66
C PHE A 28 -10.00 -5.72 -2.34
N ILE A 29 -9.38 -5.93 -1.18
CA ILE A 29 -8.92 -7.24 -0.70
C ILE A 29 -10.12 -8.20 -0.55
N THR A 30 -11.23 -7.73 0.04
CA THR A 30 -12.43 -8.55 0.23
C THR A 30 -13.02 -9.00 -1.12
N TYR A 31 -13.02 -8.10 -2.11
CA TYR A 31 -13.47 -8.42 -3.45
C TYR A 31 -12.51 -9.40 -4.16
N ALA A 32 -11.19 -9.21 -4.01
CA ALA A 32 -10.20 -10.15 -4.51
C ALA A 32 -10.39 -11.56 -3.95
N ARG A 33 -10.64 -11.68 -2.63
CA ARG A 33 -10.98 -12.96 -1.97
C ARG A 33 -12.22 -13.61 -2.57
N LYS A 34 -13.25 -12.82 -2.86
CA LYS A 34 -14.49 -13.33 -3.49
C LYS A 34 -14.25 -13.83 -4.91
N VAL A 35 -13.45 -13.10 -5.69
CA VAL A 35 -13.12 -13.46 -7.08
C VAL A 35 -12.26 -14.73 -7.10
N ALA A 36 -11.27 -14.83 -6.20
CA ALA A 36 -10.40 -15.99 -6.07
C ALA A 36 -11.16 -17.27 -5.69
N LYS A 37 -12.14 -17.18 -4.76
CA LYS A 37 -13.02 -18.31 -4.41
C LYS A 37 -13.79 -18.86 -5.63
N ASN A 38 -14.06 -18.03 -6.61
CA ASN A 38 -14.73 -18.41 -7.86
C ASN A 38 -13.73 -18.86 -8.95
N GLY A 39 -12.45 -19.08 -8.62
CA GLY A 39 -11.41 -19.51 -9.56
C GLY A 39 -11.08 -18.48 -10.64
N LYS A 40 -11.49 -17.22 -10.47
CA LYS A 40 -11.28 -16.16 -11.45
C LYS A 40 -10.01 -15.38 -11.13
N SER A 41 -9.38 -14.79 -12.17
CA SER A 41 -8.28 -13.85 -11.98
C SER A 41 -8.80 -12.47 -11.59
N PHE A 42 -8.03 -11.78 -10.74
CA PHE A 42 -8.29 -10.42 -10.32
C PHE A 42 -7.12 -9.52 -10.75
N PHE A 43 -7.34 -8.54 -11.59
CA PHE A 43 -6.31 -7.70 -12.23
C PHE A 43 -5.15 -8.50 -12.88
N GLY A 44 -5.44 -9.70 -13.38
CA GLY A 44 -4.44 -10.59 -13.97
C GLY A 44 -3.72 -11.50 -12.97
N TYR A 45 -3.93 -11.33 -11.68
CA TYR A 45 -3.40 -12.20 -10.64
C TYR A 45 -4.32 -13.42 -10.43
N HIS A 46 -3.73 -14.60 -10.36
CA HIS A 46 -4.36 -15.80 -9.86
C HIS A 46 -3.91 -16.04 -8.43
N PHE A 47 -4.83 -16.50 -7.59
CA PHE A 47 -4.56 -16.70 -6.17
C PHE A 47 -4.73 -18.18 -5.82
N ARG A 48 -3.91 -18.66 -4.89
CA ARG A 48 -4.07 -19.93 -4.19
C ARG A 48 -4.42 -19.66 -2.73
N GLN A 49 -5.10 -20.60 -2.10
CA GLN A 49 -5.30 -20.57 -0.67
C GLN A 49 -4.13 -21.31 -0.01
N ALA A 50 -3.40 -20.63 0.86
CA ALA A 50 -2.39 -21.23 1.70
C ALA A 50 -2.82 -21.11 3.16
N ARG A 51 -2.53 -22.13 3.97
CA ARG A 51 -2.80 -22.06 5.41
C ARG A 51 -1.59 -21.47 6.10
N ASN A 52 -1.79 -20.35 6.78
CA ASN A 52 -0.75 -19.73 7.56
C ASN A 52 -0.30 -20.65 8.71
N ILE A 53 1.00 -20.89 8.83
CA ILE A 53 1.56 -21.83 9.80
C ILE A 53 1.36 -21.33 11.24
N TYR A 54 1.36 -20.01 11.45
CA TYR A 54 1.30 -19.41 12.78
C TYR A 54 -0.12 -19.27 13.31
N ASN A 55 -1.07 -18.81 12.49
CA ASN A 55 -2.42 -18.48 12.93
C ASN A 55 -3.49 -19.46 12.42
N GLN A 56 -3.11 -20.44 11.59
CA GLN A 56 -3.98 -21.45 10.98
C GLN A 56 -5.11 -20.87 10.09
N LYS A 57 -5.07 -19.58 9.78
CA LYS A 57 -6.03 -18.94 8.88
C LYS A 57 -5.69 -19.29 7.43
N LEU A 58 -6.71 -19.25 6.59
CA LEU A 58 -6.53 -19.35 5.15
C LEU A 58 -6.22 -17.95 4.61
N ASP A 59 -5.00 -17.80 4.12
CA ASP A 59 -4.51 -16.59 3.49
C ASP A 59 -4.66 -16.72 1.98
N LEU A 60 -4.92 -15.61 1.33
CA LEU A 60 -4.92 -15.52 -0.12
C LEU A 60 -3.51 -15.16 -0.55
N VAL A 61 -2.81 -16.14 -1.13
CA VAL A 61 -1.46 -15.92 -1.63
C VAL A 61 -1.52 -15.84 -3.14
N PRO A 62 -1.04 -14.74 -3.76
CA PRO A 62 -0.94 -14.69 -5.21
C PRO A 62 0.05 -15.74 -5.67
N TYR A 63 -0.20 -16.31 -6.84
CA TYR A 63 0.86 -17.03 -7.51
C TYR A 63 2.01 -16.05 -7.76
N PRO A 64 3.27 -16.45 -7.53
CA PRO A 64 4.40 -15.53 -7.52
C PRO A 64 4.40 -14.66 -8.77
N VAL A 65 4.38 -13.36 -8.55
CA VAL A 65 4.61 -12.35 -9.58
C VAL A 65 5.96 -12.63 -10.24
N ALA A 66 6.10 -12.29 -11.51
CA ALA A 66 7.36 -12.40 -12.23
C ALA A 66 8.43 -11.57 -11.50
N GLN A 67 9.13 -12.21 -10.59
CA GLN A 67 10.28 -11.60 -9.93
C GLN A 67 11.37 -11.42 -10.97
N THR A 68 12.13 -10.33 -10.89
CA THR A 68 13.31 -10.09 -11.72
C THR A 68 14.39 -11.16 -11.51
N HIS A 69 14.28 -11.94 -10.43
CA HIS A 69 15.23 -12.95 -9.98
C HIS A 69 14.71 -14.39 -10.16
N PHE A 70 15.63 -15.32 -10.39
CA PHE A 70 15.38 -16.75 -10.35
C PHE A 70 15.61 -17.29 -8.93
N PRO A 71 14.88 -18.33 -8.51
CA PRO A 71 13.88 -19.11 -9.25
C PRO A 71 12.52 -18.42 -9.32
N ARG A 72 11.75 -18.73 -10.37
CA ARG A 72 10.39 -18.20 -10.56
C ARG A 72 9.41 -19.26 -11.02
N PHE A 73 8.12 -19.01 -10.81
CA PHE A 73 7.05 -19.85 -11.33
C PHE A 73 6.48 -19.25 -12.60
N MET A 74 6.18 -20.11 -13.57
CA MET A 74 5.45 -19.78 -14.78
C MET A 74 4.20 -20.65 -14.84
N ALA A 75 3.13 -20.13 -15.43
CA ALA A 75 1.89 -20.88 -15.54
C ALA A 75 1.34 -20.87 -16.96
N ARG A 76 0.63 -21.94 -17.30
CA ARG A 76 -0.11 -22.14 -18.54
C ARG A 76 -1.51 -22.60 -18.21
N LYS A 77 -2.52 -22.06 -18.93
CA LYS A 77 -3.88 -22.57 -18.85
C LYS A 77 -4.05 -23.69 -19.88
N GLU A 78 -4.46 -24.85 -19.43
CA GLU A 78 -4.84 -25.95 -20.29
C GLU A 78 -6.34 -26.21 -20.19
N PRO A 79 -7.02 -26.43 -21.34
CA PRO A 79 -8.41 -26.85 -21.32
C PRO A 79 -8.48 -28.32 -20.86
N VAL A 80 -9.27 -28.59 -19.84
CA VAL A 80 -9.55 -29.93 -19.32
C VAL A 80 -11.04 -30.20 -19.49
N GLU A 81 -11.37 -31.35 -20.09
CA GLU A 81 -12.74 -31.78 -20.20
C GLU A 81 -13.22 -32.37 -18.86
N VAL A 82 -14.15 -31.70 -18.23
CA VAL A 82 -14.80 -32.18 -17.00
C VAL A 82 -16.19 -32.69 -17.36
N VAL A 83 -16.46 -33.96 -17.05
CA VAL A 83 -17.78 -34.56 -17.24
C VAL A 83 -18.61 -34.32 -15.98
N GLU A 84 -19.60 -33.46 -16.08
CA GLU A 84 -20.53 -33.16 -15.01
C GLU A 84 -21.81 -34.02 -15.19
N ASN A 85 -22.09 -34.88 -14.20
CA ASN A 85 -23.31 -35.67 -14.22
C ASN A 85 -24.51 -34.81 -13.84
N THR A 86 -25.33 -34.44 -14.83
CA THR A 86 -26.57 -33.69 -14.62
C THR A 86 -27.76 -34.63 -14.63
N LEU A 87 -28.90 -34.16 -14.11
CA LEU A 87 -30.18 -34.90 -14.11
C LEU A 87 -30.64 -35.31 -15.53
N LEU A 88 -30.11 -34.68 -16.58
CA LEU A 88 -30.41 -34.95 -18.00
C LEU A 88 -29.36 -35.81 -18.71
N GLY A 89 -28.35 -36.33 -17.95
CA GLY A 89 -27.25 -37.12 -18.46
C GLY A 89 -25.89 -36.42 -18.33
N PRO A 90 -24.80 -37.13 -18.67
CA PRO A 90 -23.46 -36.55 -18.58
C PRO A 90 -23.27 -35.42 -19.58
N LYS A 91 -22.85 -34.25 -19.07
CA LYS A 91 -22.55 -33.07 -19.90
C LYS A 91 -21.09 -32.76 -19.80
N THR A 92 -20.40 -32.74 -20.93
CA THR A 92 -18.97 -32.35 -20.97
C THR A 92 -18.85 -30.83 -20.91
N LYS A 93 -18.09 -30.33 -19.94
CA LYS A 93 -17.75 -28.91 -19.78
C LYS A 93 -16.26 -28.74 -19.92
N ILE A 94 -15.83 -27.76 -20.70
CA ILE A 94 -14.40 -27.41 -20.78
C ILE A 94 -14.09 -26.47 -19.61
N GLU A 95 -13.29 -26.93 -18.70
CA GLU A 95 -12.69 -26.12 -17.64
C GLU A 95 -11.21 -25.86 -17.96
N HIS A 96 -10.64 -24.81 -17.38
CA HIS A 96 -9.23 -24.48 -17.58
C HIS A 96 -8.48 -24.76 -16.29
N GLU A 97 -7.57 -25.71 -16.36
CA GLU A 97 -6.63 -25.99 -15.28
C GLU A 97 -5.35 -25.14 -15.44
N ILE A 98 -4.80 -24.68 -14.34
CA ILE A 98 -3.55 -23.90 -14.32
C ILE A 98 -2.43 -24.88 -14.01
N ILE A 99 -1.56 -25.11 -15.01
CA ILE A 99 -0.36 -25.93 -14.86
C ILE A 99 0.81 -25.01 -14.57
N GLU A 100 1.52 -25.28 -13.49
CA GLU A 100 2.67 -24.50 -13.03
C GLU A 100 3.97 -25.19 -13.39
N LYS A 101 4.97 -24.40 -13.78
CA LYS A 101 6.34 -24.84 -14.04
C LYS A 101 7.32 -23.97 -13.28
N PHE A 102 8.15 -24.61 -12.49
CA PHE A 102 9.23 -23.94 -11.75
C PHE A 102 10.46 -23.79 -12.65
N VAL A 103 10.98 -22.56 -12.73
CA VAL A 103 12.05 -22.16 -13.66
C VAL A 103 13.21 -21.58 -12.84
N ARG A 104 14.40 -22.16 -12.99
CA ARG A 104 15.57 -21.88 -12.17
C ARG A 104 16.53 -20.86 -12.78
N ASN A 105 16.47 -20.70 -14.10
CA ASN A 105 17.39 -19.84 -14.86
C ASN A 105 16.73 -19.29 -16.12
N ALA A 106 17.43 -18.39 -16.82
CA ALA A 106 16.94 -17.72 -18.02
C ALA A 106 16.73 -18.67 -19.22
N GLU A 107 17.48 -19.77 -19.30
CA GLU A 107 17.34 -20.75 -20.40
C GLU A 107 16.08 -21.58 -20.21
N GLU A 108 15.82 -22.07 -18.99
CA GLU A 108 14.59 -22.77 -18.66
C GLU A 108 13.37 -21.86 -18.87
N ARG A 109 13.49 -20.56 -18.57
CA ARG A 109 12.44 -19.58 -18.87
C ARG A 109 12.17 -19.47 -20.36
N LYS A 110 13.20 -19.40 -21.20
CA LYS A 110 13.03 -19.36 -22.66
C LYS A 110 12.35 -20.62 -23.18
N SER A 111 12.71 -21.80 -22.65
CA SER A 111 12.04 -23.07 -22.98
C SER A 111 10.57 -23.04 -22.59
N ALA A 112 10.27 -22.67 -21.35
CA ALA A 112 8.91 -22.60 -20.85
C ALA A 112 8.04 -21.60 -21.65
N LEU A 113 8.57 -20.44 -22.06
CA LEU A 113 7.86 -19.50 -22.94
C LEU A 113 7.52 -20.13 -24.30
N ARG A 114 8.40 -20.97 -24.87
CA ARG A 114 8.14 -21.70 -26.12
C ARG A 114 7.06 -22.77 -25.93
N GLU A 115 6.94 -23.33 -24.76
CA GLU A 115 5.90 -24.30 -24.36
C GLU A 115 4.55 -23.62 -24.02
N GLY A 116 4.46 -22.29 -24.18
CA GLY A 116 3.24 -21.53 -23.93
C GLY A 116 3.01 -21.12 -22.46
N TYR A 117 3.99 -21.37 -21.58
CA TYR A 117 3.95 -20.83 -20.22
C TYR A 117 4.17 -19.33 -20.24
N LYS A 118 3.51 -18.62 -19.35
CA LYS A 118 3.65 -17.17 -19.17
C LYS A 118 4.19 -16.87 -17.79
N ASP A 119 5.02 -15.85 -17.67
CA ASP A 119 5.41 -15.33 -16.37
C ASP A 119 4.13 -14.94 -15.62
N GLN A 120 3.99 -15.33 -14.37
CA GLN A 120 2.92 -14.85 -13.51
C GLN A 120 3.22 -13.42 -13.08
N GLY A 121 2.16 -12.60 -12.96
CA GLY A 121 2.31 -11.21 -12.58
C GLY A 121 2.84 -10.31 -13.70
N ILE A 122 2.27 -10.43 -14.88
CA ILE A 122 2.43 -9.38 -15.89
C ILE A 122 1.87 -8.11 -15.26
N THR A 123 2.72 -7.10 -15.16
CA THR A 123 2.35 -5.74 -14.77
C THR A 123 1.11 -5.33 -15.57
N ASN A 124 -0.03 -5.23 -14.90
CA ASN A 124 -1.26 -4.81 -15.58
C ASN A 124 -1.07 -3.35 -16.03
N PRO A 125 -1.11 -3.04 -17.33
CA PRO A 125 -0.85 -1.67 -17.83
C PRO A 125 -1.79 -0.65 -17.19
N PHE A 126 -2.99 -1.07 -16.81
CA PHE A 126 -3.95 -0.22 -16.13
C PHE A 126 -3.46 0.15 -14.71
N LEU A 127 -2.94 -0.81 -13.92
CA LEU A 127 -2.38 -0.55 -12.59
C LEU A 127 -1.13 0.34 -12.68
N VAL A 128 -0.28 0.13 -13.69
CA VAL A 128 0.88 0.99 -13.93
C VAL A 128 0.44 2.42 -14.26
N GLY A 129 -0.56 2.58 -15.12
CA GLY A 129 -1.12 3.89 -15.46
C GLY A 129 -1.70 4.59 -14.24
N MET A 130 -2.43 3.87 -13.39
CA MET A 130 -2.96 4.40 -12.12
C MET A 130 -1.85 4.81 -11.16
N PHE A 131 -0.78 4.02 -11.04
CA PHE A 131 0.37 4.35 -10.20
C PHE A 131 1.11 5.59 -10.70
N ILE A 132 1.33 5.72 -12.01
CA ILE A 132 1.96 6.91 -12.61
C ILE A 132 1.09 8.15 -12.35
N LEU A 133 -0.21 8.07 -12.57
CA LEU A 133 -1.13 9.17 -12.29
C LEU A 133 -1.15 9.55 -10.81
N TRP A 134 -1.16 8.55 -9.92
CA TRP A 134 -1.03 8.75 -8.48
C TRP A 134 0.27 9.49 -8.13
N ALA A 135 1.41 9.05 -8.68
CA ALA A 135 2.71 9.67 -8.43
C ALA A 135 2.74 11.14 -8.92
N ILE A 136 2.19 11.43 -10.10
CA ILE A 136 2.07 12.80 -10.60
C ILE A 136 1.23 13.65 -9.65
N LEU A 137 0.06 13.16 -9.23
CA LEU A 137 -0.81 13.88 -8.30
C LEU A 137 -0.14 14.09 -6.94
N LEU A 138 0.61 13.11 -6.44
CA LEU A 138 1.33 13.22 -5.17
C LEU A 138 2.24 14.46 -5.12
N PHE A 139 3.02 14.69 -6.18
CA PHE A 139 3.95 15.83 -6.25
C PHE A 139 3.26 17.15 -6.65
N THR A 140 2.13 17.09 -7.33
CA THR A 140 1.45 18.29 -7.83
C THR A 140 0.31 18.77 -6.94
N LEU A 141 -0.17 17.97 -5.99
CA LEU A 141 -1.33 18.27 -5.17
C LEU A 141 -1.25 19.61 -4.42
N PRO A 142 -0.13 19.99 -3.75
CA PRO A 142 -0.01 21.29 -3.10
C PRO A 142 -0.17 22.46 -4.09
N TYR A 143 0.40 22.33 -5.28
CA TYR A 143 0.29 23.35 -6.33
C TYR A 143 -1.13 23.46 -6.90
N ILE A 144 -1.81 22.31 -7.06
CA ILE A 144 -3.21 22.26 -7.51
C ILE A 144 -4.12 22.97 -6.49
N GLN A 145 -3.90 22.74 -5.19
CA GLN A 145 -4.65 23.41 -4.13
C GLN A 145 -4.36 24.92 -4.11
N MET A 146 -3.10 25.33 -4.23
CA MET A 146 -2.72 26.75 -4.27
C MET A 146 -3.33 27.49 -5.45
N ALA A 147 -3.34 26.88 -6.65
CA ALA A 147 -3.84 27.51 -7.88
C ALA A 147 -5.38 27.43 -7.99
N GLY A 148 -5.97 26.33 -7.59
CA GLY A 148 -7.40 26.03 -7.78
C GLY A 148 -8.27 26.25 -6.55
N GLY A 149 -7.67 26.56 -5.40
CA GLY A 149 -8.36 26.72 -4.12
C GLY A 149 -8.78 25.40 -3.47
N MET A 150 -9.40 25.51 -2.31
CA MET A 150 -9.73 24.40 -1.42
C MET A 150 -10.58 23.31 -2.09
N LEU A 151 -11.60 23.69 -2.87
CA LEU A 151 -12.51 22.70 -3.48
C LEU A 151 -11.76 21.81 -4.48
N ILE A 152 -10.95 22.42 -5.37
CA ILE A 152 -10.18 21.68 -6.38
C ILE A 152 -9.09 20.83 -5.69
N GLY A 153 -8.44 21.38 -4.66
CA GLY A 153 -7.50 20.65 -3.82
C GLY A 153 -8.12 19.41 -3.19
N MET A 154 -9.32 19.52 -2.61
CA MET A 154 -10.03 18.37 -2.00
C MET A 154 -10.42 17.32 -3.03
N LEU A 155 -10.89 17.71 -4.21
CA LEU A 155 -11.20 16.77 -5.30
C LEU A 155 -9.94 16.03 -5.77
N ALA A 156 -8.84 16.75 -5.94
CA ALA A 156 -7.56 16.16 -6.34
C ALA A 156 -7.01 15.23 -5.24
N PHE A 157 -7.13 15.59 -3.96
CA PHE A 157 -6.72 14.74 -2.85
C PHE A 157 -7.57 13.46 -2.76
N THR A 158 -8.88 13.57 -2.97
CA THR A 158 -9.78 12.41 -3.03
C THR A 158 -9.42 11.49 -4.20
N LEU A 159 -9.11 12.05 -5.36
CA LEU A 159 -8.64 11.29 -6.51
C LEU A 159 -7.30 10.58 -6.21
N LEU A 160 -6.35 11.29 -5.59
CA LEU A 160 -5.07 10.71 -5.13
C LEU A 160 -5.32 9.50 -4.22
N SER A 161 -6.19 9.65 -3.22
CA SER A 161 -6.54 8.58 -2.28
C SER A 161 -7.19 7.39 -2.97
N LEU A 162 -8.12 7.62 -3.91
CA LEU A 162 -8.78 6.57 -4.68
C LEU A 162 -7.82 5.81 -5.60
N LEU A 163 -6.87 6.50 -6.23
CA LEU A 163 -5.85 5.89 -7.09
C LEU A 163 -4.87 5.03 -6.29
N PHE A 164 -4.65 5.37 -5.02
CA PHE A 164 -3.77 4.59 -4.16
C PHE A 164 -4.37 3.27 -3.68
N VAL A 165 -5.71 3.17 -3.60
CA VAL A 165 -6.42 1.96 -3.14
C VAL A 165 -6.00 0.69 -3.90
N PRO A 166 -6.07 0.61 -5.25
CA PRO A 166 -5.66 -0.61 -5.94
C PRO A 166 -4.15 -0.87 -5.85
N THR A 167 -3.33 0.17 -5.78
CA THR A 167 -1.87 0.04 -5.60
C THR A 167 -1.56 -0.59 -4.23
N LEU A 168 -2.12 -0.04 -3.16
CA LEU A 168 -1.95 -0.57 -1.82
C LEU A 168 -2.57 -1.97 -1.67
N GLY A 169 -3.76 -2.17 -2.25
CA GLY A 169 -4.44 -3.44 -2.21
C GLY A 169 -3.68 -4.56 -2.93
N THR A 170 -3.07 -4.29 -4.09
CA THR A 170 -2.21 -5.27 -4.77
C THR A 170 -0.93 -5.55 -3.99
N LEU A 171 -0.30 -4.53 -3.42
CA LEU A 171 0.89 -4.69 -2.58
C LEU A 171 0.61 -5.61 -1.38
N MET A 172 -0.54 -5.42 -0.71
CA MET A 172 -0.96 -6.28 0.40
C MET A 172 -1.31 -7.71 -0.03
N LEU A 173 -1.86 -7.89 -1.24
CA LEU A 173 -2.15 -9.20 -1.79
C LEU A 173 -0.89 -9.93 -2.27
N GLU A 174 0.17 -9.22 -2.65
CA GLU A 174 1.46 -9.81 -3.05
C GLU A 174 2.24 -10.38 -1.86
N GLY A 175 2.05 -9.83 -0.67
CA GLY A 175 2.58 -10.37 0.58
C GLY A 175 1.59 -11.36 1.21
N ASP A 176 0.96 -10.94 2.29
CA ASP A 176 -0.11 -11.66 2.99
C ASP A 176 -1.24 -10.66 3.26
N ASP A 177 -2.44 -10.97 2.78
CA ASP A 177 -3.59 -10.08 2.92
C ASP A 177 -4.04 -9.87 4.37
N ASN A 178 -3.81 -10.84 5.27
CA ASN A 178 -4.08 -10.69 6.71
C ASN A 178 -3.03 -9.82 7.39
N ASP A 179 -1.76 -9.95 7.01
CA ASP A 179 -0.68 -9.10 7.49
C ASP A 179 -0.86 -7.66 6.99
N GLY A 180 -1.31 -7.47 5.76
CA GLY A 180 -1.70 -6.16 5.24
C GLY A 180 -2.80 -5.48 6.08
N ILE A 181 -3.85 -6.23 6.46
CA ILE A 181 -4.91 -5.72 7.32
C ILE A 181 -4.38 -5.43 8.74
N LEU A 182 -3.48 -6.25 9.26
CA LEU A 182 -2.84 -6.02 10.55
C LEU A 182 -1.96 -4.77 10.52
N ALA A 183 -1.18 -4.57 9.46
CA ALA A 183 -0.37 -3.37 9.27
C ALA A 183 -1.22 -2.08 9.28
N MET A 184 -2.37 -2.08 8.59
CA MET A 184 -3.31 -0.93 8.65
C MET A 184 -3.78 -0.64 10.08
N LYS A 185 -4.13 -1.69 10.85
CA LYS A 185 -4.55 -1.53 12.26
C LYS A 185 -3.42 -0.98 13.14
N LEU A 186 -2.20 -1.49 12.96
CA LEU A 186 -1.03 -1.00 13.69
C LEU A 186 -0.72 0.45 13.35
N THR A 187 -0.77 0.83 12.08
CA THR A 187 -0.60 2.21 11.64
C THR A 187 -1.59 3.15 12.33
N MET A 188 -2.89 2.79 12.34
CA MET A 188 -3.91 3.59 13.03
C MET A 188 -3.64 3.71 14.52
N LEU A 189 -3.26 2.61 15.17
CA LEU A 189 -2.97 2.58 16.61
C LEU A 189 -1.76 3.46 16.95
N ILE A 190 -0.66 3.31 16.21
CA ILE A 190 0.55 4.11 16.37
C ILE A 190 0.24 5.59 16.15
N THR A 191 -0.46 5.93 15.06
CA THR A 191 -0.86 7.32 14.76
C THR A 191 -1.72 7.90 15.88
N PHE A 192 -2.66 7.14 16.44
CA PHE A 192 -3.49 7.59 17.56
C PHE A 192 -2.64 7.95 18.79
N PHE A 193 -1.74 7.07 19.23
CA PHE A 193 -0.88 7.36 20.37
C PHE A 193 0.07 8.52 20.09
N THR A 194 0.62 8.58 18.89
CA THR A 194 1.50 9.67 18.45
C THR A 194 0.74 11.00 18.46
N ALA A 195 -0.51 11.02 17.99
CA ALA A 195 -1.37 12.19 18.05
C ALA A 195 -1.60 12.67 19.48
N VAL A 196 -1.92 11.74 20.40
CA VAL A 196 -2.11 12.08 21.82
C VAL A 196 -0.85 12.71 22.41
N ILE A 197 0.32 12.14 22.13
CA ILE A 197 1.59 12.69 22.60
C ILE A 197 1.88 14.04 21.95
N GLY A 198 1.79 14.16 20.64
CA GLY A 198 2.06 15.41 19.90
C GLY A 198 1.16 16.57 20.31
N LEU A 199 -0.13 16.27 20.58
CA LEU A 199 -1.12 17.28 20.95
C LEU A 199 -1.05 17.70 22.44
N TYR A 200 -0.76 16.78 23.36
CA TYR A 200 -0.97 16.98 24.79
C TYR A 200 0.27 16.86 25.70
N SER A 201 1.43 16.42 25.18
CA SER A 201 2.65 16.27 26.01
C SER A 201 3.21 17.57 26.56
N GLY A 202 2.89 18.70 25.97
CA GLY A 202 3.50 20.01 26.29
C GLY A 202 4.93 20.17 25.76
N ILE A 203 5.51 19.15 25.15
CA ILE A 203 6.84 19.20 24.53
C ILE A 203 6.76 19.94 23.19
N ASP A 204 7.75 20.76 22.90
CA ASP A 204 7.83 21.48 21.63
C ASP A 204 8.60 20.68 20.59
N PHE A 205 7.93 19.76 19.91
CA PHE A 205 8.52 18.97 18.84
C PHE A 205 8.65 19.79 17.54
N ALA A 206 7.67 20.64 17.24
CA ALA A 206 7.59 21.38 15.99
C ALA A 206 8.75 22.37 15.81
N ASN A 207 9.18 23.04 16.88
CA ASN A 207 10.27 24.00 16.83
C ASN A 207 11.64 23.40 17.25
N ASN A 208 11.71 22.09 17.46
CA ASN A 208 12.97 21.42 17.81
C ASN A 208 13.84 21.23 16.56
N VAL A 209 14.77 22.16 16.32
CA VAL A 209 15.64 22.16 15.14
C VAL A 209 16.47 20.88 15.03
N ALA A 210 16.97 20.37 16.17
CA ALA A 210 17.80 19.14 16.16
C ALA A 210 16.97 17.93 15.73
N LEU A 211 15.75 17.78 16.26
CA LEU A 211 14.84 16.71 15.88
C LEU A 211 14.45 16.82 14.39
N ASN A 212 14.02 18.00 13.95
CA ASN A 212 13.61 18.21 12.56
C ASN A 212 14.75 17.94 11.57
N SER A 213 15.98 18.40 11.89
CA SER A 213 17.17 18.10 11.08
C SER A 213 17.46 16.60 11.03
N PHE A 214 17.41 15.93 12.19
CA PHE A 214 17.60 14.49 12.27
C PHE A 214 16.58 13.73 11.40
N LEU A 215 15.29 14.04 11.52
CA LEU A 215 14.23 13.42 10.74
C LEU A 215 14.42 13.66 9.24
N PHE A 216 14.76 14.90 8.84
CA PHE A 216 14.99 15.24 7.44
C PHE A 216 16.16 14.45 6.82
N PHE A 217 17.32 14.39 7.48
CA PHE A 217 18.46 13.63 6.97
C PHE A 217 18.21 12.13 7.00
N SER A 218 17.46 11.64 7.99
CA SER A 218 17.06 10.24 8.07
C SER A 218 16.11 9.86 6.93
N LEU A 219 15.17 10.72 6.57
CA LEU A 219 14.28 10.52 5.42
C LEU A 219 15.07 10.46 4.11
N ILE A 220 16.04 11.35 3.92
CA ILE A 220 16.94 11.29 2.75
C ILE A 220 17.70 9.96 2.74
N GLY A 221 18.19 9.50 3.89
CA GLY A 221 18.83 8.20 4.02
C GLY A 221 17.94 7.03 3.63
N LEU A 222 16.66 7.03 4.06
CA LEU A 222 15.67 6.02 3.65
C LEU A 222 15.44 6.04 2.14
N ILE A 223 15.23 7.21 1.55
CA ILE A 223 15.01 7.34 0.10
C ILE A 223 16.23 6.81 -0.68
N LEU A 224 17.44 7.17 -0.28
CA LEU A 224 18.66 6.68 -0.91
C LEU A 224 18.82 5.16 -0.74
N PHE A 225 18.41 4.60 0.39
CA PHE A 225 18.39 3.16 0.61
C PHE A 225 17.42 2.47 -0.35
N GLU A 226 16.18 2.96 -0.49
CA GLU A 226 15.17 2.39 -1.40
C GLU A 226 15.60 2.49 -2.87
N ILE A 227 16.22 3.60 -3.26
CA ILE A 227 16.80 3.74 -4.61
C ILE A 227 17.93 2.72 -4.80
N SER A 228 18.86 2.61 -3.86
CA SER A 228 20.00 1.67 -3.97
C SER A 228 19.55 0.21 -4.00
N ARG A 229 18.48 -0.15 -3.29
CA ARG A 229 17.86 -1.48 -3.30
C ARG A 229 17.37 -1.88 -4.70
N SER A 230 16.97 -0.92 -5.53
CA SER A 230 16.55 -1.19 -6.91
C SER A 230 17.71 -1.67 -7.80
N PHE A 231 18.95 -1.39 -7.42
CA PHE A 231 20.16 -1.74 -8.18
C PHE A 231 21.03 -2.80 -7.52
N ILE A 232 20.94 -2.94 -6.20
CA ILE A 232 21.80 -3.80 -5.40
C ILE A 232 20.93 -4.84 -4.68
N ASN A 233 21.35 -6.10 -4.73
CA ASN A 233 20.64 -7.17 -4.03
C ASN A 233 20.96 -7.10 -2.52
N ILE A 234 20.05 -6.56 -1.74
CA ILE A 234 20.19 -6.37 -0.28
C ILE A 234 19.47 -7.53 0.43
N SER A 235 20.11 -8.12 1.43
CA SER A 235 19.51 -9.23 2.19
C SER A 235 18.25 -8.77 2.93
N ARG A 236 17.25 -9.64 3.01
CA ARG A 236 15.95 -9.37 3.66
C ARG A 236 16.09 -8.88 5.10
N LEU A 237 17.03 -9.44 5.86
CA LEU A 237 17.28 -8.99 7.25
C LEU A 237 17.69 -7.51 7.33
N LYS A 238 18.50 -7.04 6.38
CA LYS A 238 18.91 -5.62 6.34
C LYS A 238 17.73 -4.73 5.97
N VAL A 239 16.90 -5.16 5.02
CA VAL A 239 15.69 -4.43 4.61
C VAL A 239 14.74 -4.28 5.80
N ARG A 240 14.45 -5.37 6.52
CA ARG A 240 13.65 -5.32 7.76
C ARG A 240 14.25 -4.41 8.84
N GLY A 241 15.58 -4.39 8.99
CA GLY A 241 16.27 -3.49 9.92
C GLY A 241 16.09 -2.02 9.58
N VAL A 242 16.13 -1.68 8.29
CA VAL A 242 15.88 -0.32 7.80
C VAL A 242 14.41 0.05 7.96
N ALA A 243 13.48 -0.85 7.60
CA ALA A 243 12.05 -0.64 7.80
C ALA A 243 11.70 -0.40 9.28
N PHE A 244 12.29 -1.18 10.20
CA PHE A 244 12.14 -0.93 11.64
C PHE A 244 12.59 0.48 12.04
N PHE A 245 13.72 0.95 11.52
CA PHE A 245 14.18 2.32 11.74
C PHE A 245 13.27 3.36 11.08
N GLY A 246 12.76 3.08 9.88
CA GLY A 246 11.78 3.91 9.16
C GLY A 246 10.51 4.16 9.97
N ILE A 247 10.00 3.15 10.68
CA ILE A 247 8.85 3.29 11.57
C ILE A 247 9.10 4.41 12.62
N PHE A 248 10.28 4.44 13.25
CA PHE A 248 10.60 5.49 14.23
C PHE A 248 10.72 6.87 13.61
N ILE A 249 11.25 6.96 12.38
CA ILE A 249 11.33 8.23 11.65
C ILE A 249 9.94 8.77 11.39
N PHE A 250 9.01 7.96 10.87
CA PHE A 250 7.65 8.42 10.59
C PHE A 250 6.83 8.68 11.85
N ILE A 251 7.06 7.97 12.96
CA ILE A 251 6.54 8.35 14.28
C ILE A 251 7.05 9.75 14.68
N GLY A 252 8.34 10.03 14.44
CA GLY A 252 8.91 11.35 14.69
C GLY A 252 8.25 12.46 13.86
N PHE A 253 8.04 12.25 12.57
CA PHE A 253 7.31 13.20 11.72
C PHE A 253 5.89 13.43 12.20
N LEU A 254 5.13 12.36 12.49
CA LEU A 254 3.79 12.45 13.04
C LEU A 254 3.76 13.25 14.36
N LEU A 255 4.74 13.08 15.26
CA LEU A 255 4.85 13.86 16.50
C LEU A 255 5.02 15.36 16.20
N VAL A 256 5.89 15.70 15.27
CA VAL A 256 6.14 17.08 14.83
C VAL A 256 4.88 17.67 14.22
N ASP A 257 4.21 16.97 13.33
CA ASP A 257 3.04 17.46 12.61
C ASP A 257 1.83 17.67 13.52
N PHE A 258 1.55 16.73 14.44
CA PHE A 258 0.51 16.92 15.45
C PHE A 258 0.84 18.06 16.41
N ASN A 259 2.10 18.23 16.79
CA ASN A 259 2.53 19.33 17.64
C ASN A 259 2.42 20.67 16.91
N TYR A 260 2.68 20.71 15.60
CA TYR A 260 2.50 21.90 14.76
C TYR A 260 1.08 22.44 14.82
N ILE A 261 0.07 21.55 14.80
CA ILE A 261 -1.35 21.97 14.92
C ILE A 261 -1.58 22.77 16.21
N VAL A 262 -0.99 22.34 17.34
CA VAL A 262 -1.15 23.03 18.63
C VAL A 262 -0.47 24.39 18.62
N LYS A 263 0.73 24.47 18.06
CA LYS A 263 1.53 25.70 18.03
C LYS A 263 0.90 26.78 17.14
N TYR A 264 0.34 26.38 16.02
CA TYR A 264 -0.19 27.31 15.02
C TYR A 264 -1.73 27.44 15.03
N ARG A 265 -2.40 26.91 16.08
CA ARG A 265 -3.87 26.90 16.20
C ARG A 265 -4.52 28.27 16.10
N ASN A 266 -3.85 29.33 16.56
CA ASN A 266 -4.40 30.69 16.60
C ASN A 266 -4.05 31.53 15.37
N SER A 267 -2.85 31.35 14.81
CA SER A 267 -2.34 32.13 13.67
C SER A 267 -2.63 31.51 12.31
N GLY A 268 -2.92 30.23 12.28
CA GLY A 268 -3.08 29.46 11.05
C GLY A 268 -4.44 28.76 10.91
N ASN A 269 -5.52 29.21 11.58
CA ASN A 269 -6.81 28.53 11.57
C ASN A 269 -7.59 28.72 10.24
N THR A 270 -6.97 28.40 9.12
CA THR A 270 -7.58 28.40 7.79
C THR A 270 -7.79 26.97 7.27
N TRP A 271 -8.71 26.81 6.31
CA TRP A 271 -8.89 25.52 5.64
C TRP A 271 -7.69 25.14 4.77
N ASP A 272 -6.98 26.13 4.20
CA ASP A 272 -5.79 25.91 3.38
C ASP A 272 -4.63 25.34 4.22
N ASN A 273 -4.39 25.91 5.40
CA ASN A 273 -3.39 25.36 6.33
C ASN A 273 -3.79 23.98 6.83
N ALA A 274 -5.07 23.78 7.14
CA ALA A 274 -5.58 22.47 7.55
C ALA A 274 -5.40 21.41 6.45
N PHE A 275 -5.58 21.79 5.19
CA PHE A 275 -5.34 20.93 4.05
C PHE A 275 -3.87 20.51 3.94
N GLN A 276 -2.94 21.47 4.04
CA GLN A 276 -1.50 21.18 3.95
C GLN A 276 -1.04 20.26 5.08
N ILE A 277 -1.47 20.54 6.33
CA ILE A 277 -1.14 19.69 7.48
C ILE A 277 -1.76 18.29 7.33
N ALA A 278 -3.02 18.23 6.89
CA ALA A 278 -3.67 16.94 6.65
C ALA A 278 -2.97 16.11 5.57
N PHE A 279 -2.46 16.78 4.53
CA PHE A 279 -1.69 16.12 3.48
C PHE A 279 -0.34 15.59 3.97
N GLN A 280 0.38 16.37 4.80
CA GLN A 280 1.63 15.92 5.44
C GLN A 280 1.38 14.70 6.34
N LEU A 281 0.42 14.79 7.26
CA LEU A 281 0.01 13.66 8.11
C LEU A 281 -0.41 12.43 7.30
N TYR A 282 -1.14 12.63 6.19
CA TYR A 282 -1.51 11.55 5.29
C TYR A 282 -0.27 10.84 4.72
N LEU A 283 0.73 11.60 4.24
CA LEU A 283 1.97 11.03 3.70
C LEU A 283 2.74 10.26 4.77
N ASP A 284 2.85 10.80 5.97
CA ASP A 284 3.54 10.14 7.08
C ASP A 284 2.83 8.85 7.51
N MET A 285 1.50 8.85 7.55
CA MET A 285 0.72 7.63 7.83
C MET A 285 0.87 6.57 6.74
N ILE A 286 0.89 6.97 5.47
CA ILE A 286 1.08 6.03 4.35
C ILE A 286 2.50 5.46 4.38
N ASN A 287 3.51 6.29 4.60
CA ASN A 287 4.89 5.83 4.72
C ASN A 287 5.09 4.91 5.93
N LEU A 288 4.51 5.27 7.09
CA LEU A 288 4.49 4.40 8.27
C LEU A 288 3.86 3.03 7.96
N LEU A 289 2.74 3.01 7.22
CA LEU A 289 2.11 1.78 6.78
C LEU A 289 3.03 0.94 5.90
N LEU A 290 3.71 1.58 4.93
CA LEU A 290 4.63 0.89 4.02
C LEU A 290 5.82 0.28 4.77
N GLU A 291 6.39 1.00 5.74
CA GLU A 291 7.47 0.47 6.60
C GLU A 291 7.01 -0.70 7.47
N ILE A 292 5.78 -0.65 8.02
CA ILE A 292 5.22 -1.77 8.77
C ILE A 292 5.01 -2.99 7.86
N LEU A 293 4.48 -2.78 6.65
CA LEU A 293 4.31 -3.84 5.65
C LEU A 293 5.67 -4.45 5.26
N GLU A 294 6.68 -3.62 5.04
CA GLU A 294 8.03 -4.08 4.72
C GLU A 294 8.67 -4.87 5.87
N LEU A 295 8.42 -4.47 7.11
CA LEU A 295 8.89 -5.18 8.30
C LEU A 295 8.23 -6.55 8.44
N MET A 296 6.92 -6.64 8.17
CA MET A 296 6.09 -7.86 8.32
C MET A 296 6.24 -8.81 7.13
N GLY A 297 6.47 -8.30 5.91
CA GLY A 297 6.57 -9.10 4.69
C GLY A 297 7.69 -10.16 4.75
N ASP A 298 7.49 -11.31 4.11
CA ASP A 298 8.46 -12.44 4.05
C ASP A 298 9.59 -12.25 3.03
#